data_fa0703020141ae828d07974b9a521f73
#
_entry.id   fa0703020141ae828d07974b9a521f73
#
_cell.length_a   1.000
_cell.length_b   1.000
_cell.length_c   1.000
_cell.angle_alpha   90.00
_cell.angle_beta   90.00
_cell.angle_gamma   90.00
#
_symmetry.space_group_name_H-M   'P 1'
#
loop_
_entity.id
_entity.type
_entity.pdbx_description
1 polymer ?
#
loop_
_entity_poly.entity_id
_entity_poly.type
_entity_poly.pdbx_seq_one_letter_code
_entity_poly.pdbx_strand_id
1 'polypeptide(L)'
;MSDGPLSFDDEVEPRTGETAAPRGQRDDVPPPARPPTRRYGWIVGVIGLLLIAYITLNTIRTQSREAPQEGRALPPFATPLALSSLNGDANVARRPGSGASGQRPACQVRGPDVFNVCDLAARSPVVLAFFITRGGSECRRQLDVMQRLAPRYRAVRFAAVAVRGDRGDLRSLIRHRGWTFPIGFDHDGAVANLYGVAVCPTIVFAYPGRRTMRTDFGYLSESRLDAAVRALEAAAERRGWRPGR
;
A
#
# COMPACT_ATOMS: atom_id res chain seq x y z
N MET A 1 -14.23 -41.64 10.45
CA MET A 1 -13.36 -42.83 10.40
C MET A 1 -12.51 -42.68 9.17
N SER A 2 -11.29 -42.26 9.34
CA SER A 2 -10.19 -42.39 8.39
C SER A 2 -8.92 -41.94 9.12
N ASP A 3 -8.17 -42.95 9.52
CA ASP A 3 -6.90 -42.81 10.26
C ASP A 3 -5.81 -42.25 9.33
N GLY A 4 -5.08 -41.26 9.80
CA GLY A 4 -3.87 -40.73 9.15
C GLY A 4 -2.65 -41.56 9.57
N PRO A 5 -1.64 -41.73 8.68
CA PRO A 5 -0.49 -42.57 8.91
C PRO A 5 0.64 -41.81 9.59
N LEU A 6 0.72 -41.82 10.89
CA LEU A 6 1.92 -41.51 11.67
C LEU A 6 1.91 -42.34 12.96
N SER A 7 2.27 -43.62 12.84
CA SER A 7 2.66 -44.43 13.99
C SER A 7 4.16 -44.65 13.93
N PHE A 8 4.88 -44.17 14.94
CA PHE A 8 6.26 -44.48 15.20
C PHE A 8 6.27 -45.63 16.22
N ASP A 9 6.43 -46.86 15.71
CA ASP A 9 6.73 -47.99 16.56
C ASP A 9 8.27 -48.10 16.69
N ASP A 10 8.76 -47.64 17.83
CA ASP A 10 10.14 -47.86 18.24
C ASP A 10 10.27 -49.29 18.78
N GLU A 11 10.69 -50.19 17.92
CA GLU A 11 11.10 -51.53 18.31
C GLU A 11 12.59 -51.53 18.71
N VAL A 12 12.83 -51.53 20.00
CA VAL A 12 14.18 -51.63 20.59
C VAL A 12 14.59 -53.09 20.66
N GLU A 13 15.49 -53.51 19.74
CA GLU A 13 16.14 -54.83 19.81
C GLU A 13 17.31 -54.84 20.81
N PRO A 14 17.39 -55.82 21.74
CA PRO A 14 18.50 -55.93 22.68
C PRO A 14 19.72 -56.62 22.02
N ARG A 15 20.78 -55.85 21.85
CA ARG A 15 22.07 -56.43 21.46
C ARG A 15 22.77 -57.04 22.65
N THR A 16 22.76 -58.35 22.73
CA THR A 16 23.68 -59.15 23.53
C THR A 16 24.95 -59.43 22.72
N GLY A 17 26.11 -59.23 23.29
CA GLY A 17 27.36 -59.69 22.71
C GLY A 17 28.55 -58.79 23.03
N GLU A 18 28.96 -58.78 24.25
CA GLU A 18 30.23 -58.22 24.71
C GLU A 18 31.39 -59.19 24.37
N THR A 19 32.28 -58.76 23.49
CA THR A 19 33.56 -59.38 23.31
C THR A 19 34.62 -58.32 23.48
N ALA A 20 35.38 -58.44 24.59
CA ALA A 20 36.48 -57.55 24.91
C ALA A 20 37.60 -57.68 23.90
N ALA A 21 37.96 -56.60 23.21
CA ALA A 21 39.16 -56.47 22.40
C ALA A 21 40.26 -55.70 23.12
N PRO A 22 41.54 -56.00 22.85
CA PRO A 22 42.65 -55.57 23.70
C PRO A 22 42.95 -54.09 23.55
N ARG A 23 43.42 -53.48 24.67
CA ARG A 23 43.88 -52.09 24.75
C ARG A 23 45.01 -51.83 23.76
N GLY A 24 44.61 -51.30 22.59
CA GLY A 24 45.55 -50.71 21.65
C GLY A 24 45.99 -49.32 22.16
N GLN A 25 47.27 -49.09 22.04
CA GLN A 25 48.03 -47.89 22.29
C GLN A 25 47.28 -46.66 21.72
N ARG A 26 47.01 -45.68 22.60
CA ARG A 26 46.52 -44.40 22.15
C ARG A 26 47.68 -43.66 21.50
N ASP A 27 47.68 -43.61 20.17
CA ASP A 27 48.49 -42.64 19.46
C ASP A 27 48.02 -41.25 19.82
N ASP A 28 48.93 -40.47 20.43
CA ASP A 28 48.70 -39.04 20.74
C ASP A 28 48.52 -38.28 19.41
N VAL A 29 47.28 -38.18 18.95
CA VAL A 29 46.93 -37.30 17.84
C VAL A 29 46.95 -35.88 18.41
N PRO A 30 47.85 -34.99 17.95
CA PRO A 30 47.90 -33.65 18.39
C PRO A 30 46.56 -32.97 18.08
N PRO A 31 46.01 -32.12 18.99
CA PRO A 31 44.74 -31.46 18.78
C PRO A 31 44.82 -30.59 17.54
N PRO A 32 43.78 -30.57 16.69
CA PRO A 32 43.76 -29.76 15.48
C PRO A 32 44.05 -28.31 15.83
N ALA A 33 45.00 -27.73 15.10
CA ALA A 33 45.40 -26.34 15.27
C ALA A 33 44.15 -25.46 15.04
N ARG A 34 43.79 -24.71 16.09
CA ARG A 34 42.66 -23.75 16.03
C ARG A 34 42.99 -22.72 14.99
N PRO A 35 42.13 -22.53 13.95
CA PRO A 35 42.35 -21.50 12.96
C PRO A 35 42.42 -20.11 13.64
N PRO A 36 43.22 -19.18 13.14
CA PRO A 36 43.37 -17.85 13.73
C PRO A 36 42.12 -16.99 13.43
N THR A 37 41.02 -17.34 14.11
CA THR A 37 39.71 -16.66 13.95
C THR A 37 39.74 -15.21 14.46
N ARG A 38 40.76 -14.81 15.20
CA ARG A 38 40.85 -13.49 15.82
C ARG A 38 41.14 -12.35 14.83
N ARG A 39 41.71 -12.67 13.64
CA ARG A 39 42.04 -11.65 12.63
C ARG A 39 40.87 -11.24 11.74
N TYR A 40 39.83 -12.08 11.62
CA TYR A 40 38.66 -11.78 10.78
C TYR A 40 37.43 -11.32 11.56
N GLY A 41 37.44 -11.48 12.90
CA GLY A 41 36.28 -11.11 13.74
C GLY A 41 35.90 -9.63 13.64
N TRP A 42 36.91 -8.74 13.53
CA TRP A 42 36.65 -7.32 13.38
C TRP A 42 36.08 -6.98 11.98
N ILE A 43 36.52 -7.66 10.93
CA ILE A 43 36.02 -7.47 9.55
C ILE A 43 34.56 -7.89 9.50
N VAL A 44 34.21 -9.06 10.08
CA VAL A 44 32.82 -9.53 10.15
C VAL A 44 31.97 -8.54 10.97
N GLY A 45 32.52 -8.01 12.07
CA GLY A 45 31.86 -6.99 12.89
C GLY A 45 31.60 -5.69 12.13
N VAL A 46 32.57 -5.20 11.37
CA VAL A 46 32.42 -3.99 10.53
C VAL A 46 31.42 -4.21 9.41
N ILE A 47 31.49 -5.35 8.71
CA ILE A 47 30.53 -5.70 7.66
C ILE A 47 29.10 -5.80 8.25
N GLY A 48 28.95 -6.43 9.40
CA GLY A 48 27.66 -6.51 10.11
C GLY A 48 27.10 -5.15 10.48
N LEU A 49 27.96 -4.24 11.02
CA LEU A 49 27.58 -2.87 11.36
C LEU A 49 27.19 -2.06 10.11
N LEU A 50 27.94 -2.18 9.01
CA LEU A 50 27.62 -1.52 7.74
C LEU A 50 26.30 -2.05 7.15
N LEU A 51 26.03 -3.36 7.25
CA LEU A 51 24.80 -3.97 6.80
C LEU A 51 23.60 -3.50 7.63
N ILE A 52 23.75 -3.44 8.94
CA ILE A 52 22.73 -2.90 9.86
C ILE A 52 22.49 -1.42 9.54
N ALA A 53 23.56 -0.63 9.40
CA ALA A 53 23.44 0.79 9.05
C ALA A 53 22.77 0.98 7.68
N TYR A 54 23.12 0.16 6.69
CA TYR A 54 22.50 0.18 5.36
C TYR A 54 21.02 -0.19 5.43
N ILE A 55 20.65 -1.27 6.14
CA ILE A 55 19.26 -1.69 6.32
C ILE A 55 18.49 -0.59 7.06
N THR A 56 19.03 -0.04 8.14
CA THR A 56 18.40 1.03 8.92
C THR A 56 18.18 2.29 8.07
N LEU A 57 19.22 2.75 7.35
CA LEU A 57 19.12 3.89 6.43
C LEU A 57 18.12 3.63 5.29
N ASN A 58 18.12 2.43 4.74
CA ASN A 58 17.18 2.06 3.70
C ASN A 58 15.74 1.98 4.24
N THR A 59 15.55 1.42 5.44
CA THR A 59 14.24 1.37 6.11
C THR A 59 13.71 2.77 6.44
N ILE A 60 14.58 3.68 6.90
CA ILE A 60 14.20 5.09 7.13
C ILE A 60 13.85 5.80 5.81
N ARG A 61 14.55 5.50 4.72
CA ARG A 61 14.26 6.06 3.39
C ARG A 61 13.01 5.47 2.74
N THR A 62 12.69 4.22 3.03
CA THR A 62 11.50 3.50 2.56
C THR A 62 10.35 3.53 3.57
N GLN A 63 10.42 4.38 4.61
CA GLN A 63 9.28 4.55 5.51
C GLN A 63 8.03 4.72 4.68
N SER A 64 7.13 3.75 4.79
CA SER A 64 5.78 3.81 4.27
C SER A 64 5.22 5.16 4.68
N ARG A 65 4.92 6.03 3.71
CA ARG A 65 4.41 7.34 4.04
C ARG A 65 3.13 7.12 4.80
N GLU A 66 3.01 7.80 5.93
CA GLU A 66 1.78 7.78 6.71
C GLU A 66 0.62 8.29 5.85
N ALA A 67 -0.56 7.73 6.09
CA ALA A 67 -1.78 8.23 5.46
C ALA A 67 -1.90 9.75 5.65
N PRO A 68 -2.55 10.47 4.71
CA PRO A 68 -2.70 11.90 4.81
C PRO A 68 -3.33 12.31 6.15
N GLN A 69 -2.57 13.06 6.94
CA GLN A 69 -2.98 13.51 8.27
C GLN A 69 -3.92 14.71 8.17
N GLU A 70 -4.80 14.87 9.16
CA GLU A 70 -5.71 15.99 9.25
C GLU A 70 -4.98 17.34 9.16
N GLY A 71 -5.56 18.27 8.41
CA GLY A 71 -5.03 19.63 8.20
C GLY A 71 -3.85 19.71 7.24
N ARG A 72 -3.20 18.59 6.86
CA ARG A 72 -2.13 18.59 5.89
C ARG A 72 -2.66 18.62 4.45
N ALA A 73 -1.83 19.12 3.54
CA ALA A 73 -2.15 19.09 2.11
C ALA A 73 -2.16 17.65 1.59
N LEU A 74 -3.15 17.32 0.76
CA LEU A 74 -3.14 16.06 0.00
C LEU A 74 -1.85 15.96 -0.80
N PRO A 75 -1.15 14.83 -0.72
CA PRO A 75 0.01 14.58 -1.56
C PRO A 75 -0.37 14.67 -3.05
N PRO A 76 0.36 15.45 -3.87
CA PRO A 76 0.02 15.60 -5.28
C PRO A 76 0.30 14.32 -6.06
N PHE A 77 -0.62 13.92 -6.93
CA PHE A 77 -0.40 12.87 -7.91
C PHE A 77 -1.27 13.07 -9.16
N ALA A 78 -0.83 12.45 -10.24
CA ALA A 78 -1.58 12.29 -11.47
C ALA A 78 -1.41 10.85 -11.97
N THR A 79 -2.50 10.22 -12.42
CA THR A 79 -2.50 8.86 -12.96
C THR A 79 -3.28 8.81 -14.26
N PRO A 80 -3.07 7.82 -15.14
CA PRO A 80 -4.01 7.53 -16.20
C PRO A 80 -5.41 7.25 -15.62
N LEU A 81 -6.45 7.75 -16.29
CA LEU A 81 -7.81 7.28 -16.01
C LEU A 81 -7.95 5.81 -16.41
N ALA A 82 -8.63 5.02 -15.59
CA ALA A 82 -8.81 3.58 -15.81
C ALA A 82 -9.44 3.26 -17.18
N LEU A 83 -10.41 4.05 -17.61
CA LEU A 83 -11.14 3.85 -18.88
C LEU A 83 -10.47 4.50 -20.10
N SER A 84 -9.43 5.32 -19.91
CA SER A 84 -8.72 5.98 -21.02
C SER A 84 -7.76 5.04 -21.76
N SER A 85 -7.23 5.48 -22.89
CA SER A 85 -6.18 4.79 -23.63
C SER A 85 -4.77 5.09 -23.14
N LEU A 86 -4.61 6.12 -22.31
CA LEU A 86 -3.33 6.55 -21.78
C LEU A 86 -2.71 5.44 -20.92
N ASN A 87 -1.53 4.97 -21.30
CA ASN A 87 -0.72 4.05 -20.52
C ASN A 87 0.42 4.81 -19.82
N GLY A 88 0.93 4.26 -18.75
CA GLY A 88 2.05 4.81 -17.99
C GLY A 88 1.87 4.68 -16.50
N ASP A 89 2.94 4.98 -15.81
CA ASP A 89 2.98 4.96 -14.34
C ASP A 89 2.39 6.25 -13.76
N ALA A 90 2.11 6.21 -12.47
CA ALA A 90 1.62 7.37 -11.75
C ALA A 90 2.73 8.42 -11.60
N ASN A 91 2.40 9.69 -11.83
CA ASN A 91 3.29 10.79 -11.52
C ASN A 91 3.02 11.29 -10.09
N VAL A 92 4.00 11.14 -9.22
CA VAL A 92 3.96 11.60 -7.82
C VAL A 92 4.96 12.73 -7.54
N ALA A 93 5.53 13.33 -8.59
CA ALA A 93 6.51 14.40 -8.48
C ALA A 93 5.90 15.65 -7.83
N ARG A 94 6.64 16.24 -6.89
CA ARG A 94 6.25 17.49 -6.22
C ARG A 94 6.83 18.71 -6.93
N ARG A 95 7.96 18.54 -7.60
CA ARG A 95 8.72 19.56 -8.36
C ARG A 95 9.48 18.86 -9.49
N PRO A 96 10.00 19.59 -10.48
CA PRO A 96 10.80 19.00 -11.55
C PRO A 96 11.93 18.12 -11.01
N GLY A 97 12.13 16.95 -11.59
CA GLY A 97 13.17 16.00 -11.19
C GLY A 97 12.92 15.24 -9.87
N SER A 98 11.82 15.49 -9.17
CA SER A 98 11.53 14.86 -7.90
C SER A 98 10.40 13.84 -8.01
N GLY A 99 10.65 12.60 -8.28
CA GLY A 99 9.65 11.54 -8.31
C GLY A 99 10.02 10.44 -9.29
N ALA A 100 9.43 9.27 -9.09
CA ALA A 100 9.76 8.06 -9.85
C ALA A 100 9.33 8.13 -11.32
N SER A 101 8.30 8.90 -11.66
CA SER A 101 7.66 8.87 -12.97
C SER A 101 7.41 10.25 -13.59
N GLY A 102 8.22 11.26 -13.29
CA GLY A 102 7.98 12.52 -13.98
C GLY A 102 9.01 13.60 -13.73
N GLN A 103 9.33 14.32 -14.79
CA GLN A 103 10.15 15.53 -14.72
C GLN A 103 9.32 16.77 -14.36
N ARG A 104 7.98 16.68 -14.46
CA ARG A 104 7.04 17.77 -14.13
C ARG A 104 6.33 17.49 -12.83
N PRO A 105 6.04 18.52 -12.01
CA PRO A 105 5.18 18.37 -10.85
C PRO A 105 3.82 17.75 -11.22
N ALA A 106 3.32 16.84 -10.39
CA ALA A 106 2.07 16.12 -10.68
C ALA A 106 0.89 17.05 -10.95
N CYS A 107 0.77 18.18 -10.22
CA CYS A 107 -0.29 19.17 -10.44
C CYS A 107 -0.22 19.87 -11.81
N GLN A 108 0.87 19.72 -12.54
CA GLN A 108 1.02 20.28 -13.91
C GLN A 108 0.69 19.25 -15.00
N VAL A 109 0.53 17.97 -14.64
CA VAL A 109 0.20 16.89 -15.56
C VAL A 109 -1.32 16.87 -15.75
N ARG A 110 -1.79 17.37 -16.88
CA ARG A 110 -3.22 17.52 -17.20
C ARG A 110 -3.53 16.94 -18.56
N GLY A 111 -4.77 16.55 -18.75
CA GLY A 111 -5.30 16.04 -20.01
C GLY A 111 -6.63 15.33 -19.79
N PRO A 112 -7.37 15.04 -20.89
CA PRO A 112 -8.67 14.37 -20.79
C PRO A 112 -8.56 12.93 -20.24
N ASP A 113 -7.39 12.30 -20.43
CA ASP A 113 -7.10 10.94 -20.01
C ASP A 113 -6.38 10.85 -18.66
N VAL A 114 -6.19 12.00 -17.99
CA VAL A 114 -5.42 12.10 -16.73
C VAL A 114 -6.35 12.32 -15.56
N PHE A 115 -6.23 11.48 -14.55
CA PHE A 115 -6.78 11.72 -13.24
C PHE A 115 -5.76 12.55 -12.43
N ASN A 116 -6.13 13.76 -12.02
CA ASN A 116 -5.25 14.63 -11.26
C ASN A 116 -5.94 15.06 -9.95
N VAL A 117 -5.35 14.68 -8.82
CA VAL A 117 -5.90 15.01 -7.49
C VAL A 117 -5.90 16.51 -7.21
N CYS A 118 -4.97 17.26 -7.81
CA CYS A 118 -4.89 18.71 -7.62
C CYS A 118 -6.09 19.42 -8.23
N ASP A 119 -6.52 18.98 -9.41
CA ASP A 119 -7.71 19.53 -10.09
C ASP A 119 -8.99 19.05 -9.40
N LEU A 120 -9.03 17.77 -9.00
CA LEU A 120 -10.18 17.19 -8.30
C LEU A 120 -10.51 17.96 -7.01
N ALA A 121 -9.51 18.25 -6.20
CA ALA A 121 -9.67 18.88 -4.89
C ALA A 121 -9.42 20.40 -4.88
N ALA A 122 -9.34 21.03 -6.06
CA ALA A 122 -9.05 22.47 -6.15
C ALA A 122 -10.18 23.33 -5.55
N ARG A 123 -11.42 23.03 -5.92
CA ARG A 123 -12.58 23.88 -5.63
C ARG A 123 -13.71 23.17 -4.89
N SER A 124 -13.68 21.85 -4.79
CA SER A 124 -14.75 21.06 -4.20
C SER A 124 -14.22 20.16 -3.08
N PRO A 125 -15.04 19.84 -2.09
CA PRO A 125 -14.75 18.75 -1.17
C PRO A 125 -14.62 17.43 -1.93
N VAL A 126 -13.77 16.53 -1.44
CA VAL A 126 -13.44 15.27 -2.12
C VAL A 126 -13.59 14.09 -1.18
N VAL A 127 -14.17 13.01 -1.70
CA VAL A 127 -14.12 11.67 -1.15
C VAL A 127 -13.31 10.81 -2.11
N LEU A 128 -12.08 10.46 -1.72
CA LEU A 128 -11.14 9.70 -2.53
C LEU A 128 -10.92 8.32 -1.92
N ALA A 129 -11.32 7.26 -2.62
CA ALA A 129 -11.12 5.89 -2.17
C ALA A 129 -9.96 5.21 -2.90
N PHE A 130 -9.17 4.44 -2.15
CA PHE A 130 -8.16 3.53 -2.71
C PHE A 130 -8.67 2.10 -2.61
N PHE A 131 -8.56 1.36 -3.70
CA PHE A 131 -9.04 -0.02 -3.75
C PHE A 131 -8.16 -0.91 -4.64
N ILE A 132 -8.31 -2.22 -4.48
CA ILE A 132 -7.68 -3.24 -5.31
C ILE A 132 -8.73 -3.99 -6.11
N THR A 133 -8.41 -4.37 -7.35
CA THR A 133 -9.35 -5.08 -8.24
C THR A 133 -9.56 -6.53 -7.84
N ARG A 134 -8.49 -7.19 -7.36
CA ARG A 134 -8.50 -8.56 -6.86
C ARG A 134 -8.33 -8.55 -5.34
N GLY A 135 -9.20 -9.25 -4.64
CA GLY A 135 -9.20 -9.31 -3.16
C GLY A 135 -10.56 -8.97 -2.57
N GLY A 136 -10.63 -8.79 -1.26
CA GLY A 136 -11.84 -8.73 -0.43
C GLY A 136 -13.05 -8.02 -1.04
N SER A 137 -14.21 -8.59 -0.85
CA SER A 137 -15.50 -8.04 -1.35
C SER A 137 -15.77 -6.62 -0.85
N GLU A 138 -15.25 -6.28 0.33
CA GLU A 138 -15.46 -4.99 0.98
C GLU A 138 -14.87 -3.81 0.21
N CYS A 139 -13.71 -4.01 -0.45
CA CYS A 139 -13.10 -2.99 -1.28
C CYS A 139 -14.04 -2.54 -2.41
N ARG A 140 -14.61 -3.50 -3.13
CA ARG A 140 -15.53 -3.22 -4.23
C ARG A 140 -16.89 -2.71 -3.73
N ARG A 141 -17.39 -3.29 -2.61
CA ARG A 141 -18.63 -2.84 -1.97
C ARG A 141 -18.56 -1.38 -1.55
N GLN A 142 -17.38 -0.90 -1.13
CA GLN A 142 -17.21 0.51 -0.79
C GLN A 142 -17.47 1.44 -1.97
N LEU A 143 -17.02 1.06 -3.18
CA LEU A 143 -17.27 1.86 -4.37
C LEU A 143 -18.75 1.81 -4.78
N ASP A 144 -19.43 0.68 -4.57
CA ASP A 144 -20.88 0.59 -4.79
C ASP A 144 -21.65 1.53 -3.85
N VAL A 145 -21.22 1.65 -2.58
CA VAL A 145 -21.78 2.63 -1.64
C VAL A 145 -21.53 4.06 -2.11
N MET A 146 -20.30 4.36 -2.54
CA MET A 146 -19.97 5.67 -3.11
C MET A 146 -20.81 5.99 -4.34
N GLN A 147 -21.04 5.03 -5.23
CA GLN A 147 -21.87 5.19 -6.42
C GLN A 147 -23.31 5.54 -6.08
N ARG A 148 -23.89 4.92 -5.05
CA ARG A 148 -25.26 5.25 -4.60
C ARG A 148 -25.36 6.63 -3.97
N LEU A 149 -24.31 7.08 -3.28
CA LEU A 149 -24.31 8.38 -2.62
C LEU A 149 -23.95 9.55 -3.53
N ALA A 150 -23.08 9.35 -4.51
CA ALA A 150 -22.57 10.41 -5.39
C ALA A 150 -23.69 11.29 -6.01
N PRO A 151 -24.84 10.78 -6.48
CA PRO A 151 -25.91 11.61 -7.02
C PRO A 151 -26.56 12.54 -6.00
N ARG A 152 -26.52 12.20 -4.68
CA ARG A 152 -27.09 13.01 -3.60
C ARG A 152 -26.20 14.21 -3.26
N TYR A 153 -24.89 14.10 -3.47
CA TYR A 153 -23.87 15.05 -3.08
C TYR A 153 -23.16 15.67 -4.28
N ARG A 154 -23.92 16.35 -5.16
CA ARG A 154 -23.39 16.87 -6.45
C ARG A 154 -22.25 17.88 -6.28
N ALA A 155 -22.18 18.55 -5.14
CA ALA A 155 -21.15 19.52 -4.83
C ALA A 155 -19.85 18.86 -4.29
N VAL A 156 -19.92 17.61 -3.85
CA VAL A 156 -18.77 16.80 -3.41
C VAL A 156 -18.26 15.95 -4.57
N ARG A 157 -16.96 15.90 -4.76
CA ARG A 157 -16.33 15.08 -5.79
C ARG A 157 -16.02 13.71 -5.23
N PHE A 158 -16.69 12.68 -5.75
CA PHE A 158 -16.34 11.29 -5.50
C PHE A 158 -15.34 10.83 -6.53
N ALA A 159 -14.31 10.08 -6.10
CA ALA A 159 -13.30 9.53 -6.98
C ALA A 159 -12.64 8.32 -6.35
N ALA A 160 -11.98 7.48 -7.16
CA ALA A 160 -11.22 6.36 -6.64
C ALA A 160 -9.89 6.18 -7.38
N VAL A 161 -8.97 5.44 -6.76
CA VAL A 161 -7.73 4.98 -7.37
C VAL A 161 -7.65 3.48 -7.22
N ALA A 162 -7.57 2.78 -8.34
CA ALA A 162 -7.28 1.35 -8.37
C ALA A 162 -5.78 1.15 -8.24
N VAL A 163 -5.38 0.40 -7.23
CA VAL A 163 -3.97 0.13 -6.91
C VAL A 163 -3.57 -1.20 -7.51
N ARG A 164 -2.63 -1.17 -8.45
CA ARG A 164 -2.09 -2.35 -9.13
C ARG A 164 -3.17 -3.21 -9.83
N GLY A 165 -2.76 -4.35 -10.35
CA GLY A 165 -3.65 -5.29 -11.03
C GLY A 165 -3.67 -5.13 -12.54
N ASP A 166 -4.57 -5.86 -13.18
CA ASP A 166 -4.77 -5.80 -14.62
C ASP A 166 -5.77 -4.70 -15.00
N ARG A 167 -5.42 -3.91 -16.01
CA ARG A 167 -6.27 -2.79 -16.46
C ARG A 167 -7.51 -3.25 -17.22
N GLY A 168 -7.42 -4.38 -17.92
CA GLY A 168 -8.57 -4.97 -18.61
C GLY A 168 -9.63 -5.45 -17.63
N ASP A 169 -9.17 -6.15 -16.57
CA ASP A 169 -10.03 -6.58 -15.45
C ASP A 169 -10.69 -5.37 -14.79
N LEU A 170 -9.91 -4.30 -14.54
CA LEU A 170 -10.42 -3.06 -13.96
C LEU A 170 -11.51 -2.40 -14.82
N ARG A 171 -11.27 -2.29 -16.12
CA ARG A 171 -12.25 -1.71 -17.06
C ARG A 171 -13.54 -2.52 -17.10
N SER A 172 -13.42 -3.85 -17.15
CA SER A 172 -14.55 -4.77 -17.11
C SER A 172 -15.34 -4.63 -15.82
N LEU A 173 -14.64 -4.53 -14.67
CA LEU A 173 -15.24 -4.33 -13.37
C LEU A 173 -16.00 -3.00 -13.28
N ILE A 174 -15.40 -1.89 -13.74
CA ILE A 174 -16.04 -0.56 -13.74
C ILE A 174 -17.35 -0.59 -14.53
N ARG A 175 -17.32 -1.16 -15.76
CA ARG A 175 -18.51 -1.26 -16.61
C ARG A 175 -19.59 -2.14 -15.99
N HIS A 176 -19.19 -3.29 -15.46
CA HIS A 176 -20.12 -4.24 -14.83
C HIS A 176 -20.80 -3.66 -13.58
N ARG A 177 -20.06 -2.88 -12.79
CA ARG A 177 -20.60 -2.25 -11.56
C ARG A 177 -21.31 -0.92 -11.82
N GLY A 178 -21.15 -0.33 -12.99
CA GLY A 178 -21.77 0.95 -13.35
C GLY A 178 -21.21 2.14 -12.54
N TRP A 179 -19.92 2.10 -12.14
CA TRP A 179 -19.31 3.24 -11.46
C TRP A 179 -19.07 4.38 -12.43
N THR A 180 -19.59 5.57 -12.12
CA THR A 180 -19.57 6.74 -13.00
C THR A 180 -18.59 7.82 -12.57
N PHE A 181 -18.14 7.81 -11.31
CA PHE A 181 -17.14 8.76 -10.86
C PHE A 181 -15.73 8.40 -11.42
N PRO A 182 -14.82 9.39 -11.54
CA PRO A 182 -13.50 9.14 -12.12
C PRO A 182 -12.69 8.15 -11.27
N ILE A 183 -12.06 7.20 -11.97
CA ILE A 183 -11.19 6.20 -11.37
C ILE A 183 -9.81 6.29 -12.02
N GLY A 184 -8.79 6.63 -11.22
CA GLY A 184 -7.39 6.58 -11.62
C GLY A 184 -6.82 5.16 -11.54
N PHE A 185 -5.78 4.89 -12.30
CA PHE A 185 -5.08 3.60 -12.28
C PHE A 185 -3.63 3.80 -11.85
N ASP A 186 -3.31 3.33 -10.66
CA ASP A 186 -1.97 3.35 -10.03
C ASP A 186 -1.28 2.01 -10.30
N HIS A 187 -0.76 1.84 -11.52
CA HIS A 187 -0.19 0.59 -12.01
C HIS A 187 1.02 0.13 -11.18
N ASP A 188 1.93 1.05 -10.86
CA ASP A 188 3.17 0.80 -10.14
C ASP A 188 3.01 0.84 -8.61
N GLY A 189 1.87 1.31 -8.11
CA GLY A 189 1.60 1.46 -6.68
C GLY A 189 2.28 2.68 -6.04
N ALA A 190 2.77 3.63 -6.86
CA ALA A 190 3.44 4.83 -6.36
C ALA A 190 2.50 5.74 -5.57
N VAL A 191 1.24 5.85 -5.99
CA VAL A 191 0.22 6.65 -5.27
C VAL A 191 -0.19 5.95 -3.99
N ALA A 192 -0.39 4.63 -4.02
CA ALA A 192 -0.70 3.86 -2.82
C ALA A 192 0.39 4.03 -1.75
N ASN A 193 1.66 3.96 -2.15
CA ASN A 193 2.79 4.22 -1.26
C ASN A 193 2.79 5.67 -0.75
N LEU A 194 2.56 6.65 -1.65
CA LEU A 194 2.50 8.08 -1.30
C LEU A 194 1.42 8.39 -0.26
N TYR A 195 0.31 7.65 -0.28
CA TYR A 195 -0.84 7.81 0.62
C TYR A 195 -0.82 6.84 1.80
N GLY A 196 0.22 6.02 1.96
CA GLY A 196 0.31 5.04 3.03
C GLY A 196 -0.84 4.02 3.02
N VAL A 197 -1.29 3.61 1.83
CA VAL A 197 -2.42 2.68 1.68
C VAL A 197 -1.99 1.27 2.06
N ALA A 198 -2.31 0.87 3.27
CA ALA A 198 -2.02 -0.47 3.80
C ALA A 198 -3.28 -1.36 3.89
N VAL A 199 -4.46 -0.75 3.91
CA VAL A 199 -5.75 -1.44 4.09
C VAL A 199 -6.68 -1.07 2.94
N CYS A 200 -7.50 -2.02 2.50
CA CYS A 200 -8.50 -1.80 1.48
C CYS A 200 -9.92 -2.02 2.04
N PRO A 201 -10.81 -1.05 1.86
CA PRO A 201 -10.59 0.28 1.28
C PRO A 201 -9.87 1.23 2.24
N THR A 202 -9.15 2.22 1.69
CA THR A 202 -8.72 3.42 2.41
C THR A 202 -9.45 4.61 1.81
N ILE A 203 -10.07 5.44 2.63
CA ILE A 203 -10.91 6.56 2.18
C ILE A 203 -10.37 7.87 2.75
N VAL A 204 -10.03 8.79 1.89
CA VAL A 204 -9.53 10.12 2.26
C VAL A 204 -10.61 11.17 2.00
N PHE A 205 -10.94 11.93 3.02
CA PHE A 205 -11.83 13.08 2.95
C PHE A 205 -11.00 14.35 2.93
N ALA A 206 -11.26 15.23 1.97
CA ALA A 206 -10.50 16.47 1.85
C ALA A 206 -11.40 17.67 1.57
N TYR A 207 -11.00 18.80 2.15
CA TYR A 207 -11.60 20.11 1.89
C TYR A 207 -11.19 20.65 0.52
N PRO A 208 -11.93 21.60 -0.03
CA PRO A 208 -11.46 22.43 -1.12
C PRO A 208 -10.07 23.02 -0.80
N GLY A 209 -9.24 23.18 -1.82
CA GLY A 209 -7.84 23.60 -1.63
C GLY A 209 -6.91 22.49 -1.16
N ARG A 210 -7.33 21.22 -1.29
CA ARG A 210 -6.51 20.04 -1.04
C ARG A 210 -6.05 19.87 0.42
N ARG A 211 -6.83 20.25 1.40
CA ARG A 211 -6.52 19.96 2.80
C ARG A 211 -7.27 18.74 3.28
N THR A 212 -6.53 17.78 3.83
CA THR A 212 -7.10 16.55 4.39
C THR A 212 -7.99 16.90 5.59
N MET A 213 -9.20 16.38 5.59
CA MET A 213 -10.08 16.39 6.76
C MET A 213 -9.74 15.19 7.65
N ARG A 214 -9.76 13.99 7.07
CA ARG A 214 -9.43 12.74 7.76
C ARG A 214 -9.19 11.62 6.76
N THR A 215 -8.63 10.53 7.25
CA THR A 215 -8.50 9.27 6.52
C THR A 215 -9.14 8.16 7.32
N ASP A 216 -10.05 7.41 6.69
CA ASP A 216 -10.71 6.24 7.28
C ASP A 216 -10.19 4.96 6.63
N PHE A 217 -10.04 3.91 7.43
CA PHE A 217 -9.54 2.61 7.00
C PHE A 217 -10.64 1.56 7.13
N GLY A 218 -10.76 0.70 6.13
CA GLY A 218 -11.78 -0.34 6.09
C GLY A 218 -13.13 0.14 5.56
N TYR A 219 -14.06 -0.79 5.48
CA TYR A 219 -15.39 -0.56 4.91
C TYR A 219 -16.25 0.36 5.76
N LEU A 220 -16.79 1.38 5.15
CA LEU A 220 -17.84 2.23 5.73
C LEU A 220 -19.21 1.81 5.17
N SER A 221 -20.15 1.52 6.05
CA SER A 221 -21.55 1.33 5.66
C SER A 221 -22.11 2.58 4.98
N GLU A 222 -23.20 2.44 4.25
CA GLU A 222 -23.83 3.59 3.57
C GLU A 222 -24.17 4.71 4.56
N SER A 223 -24.73 4.39 5.72
CA SER A 223 -25.06 5.38 6.74
C SER A 223 -23.83 6.09 7.32
N ARG A 224 -22.72 5.36 7.53
CA ARG A 224 -21.46 5.93 8.01
C ARG A 224 -20.82 6.84 6.98
N LEU A 225 -20.78 6.40 5.71
CA LEU A 225 -20.24 7.22 4.64
C LEU A 225 -21.10 8.47 4.40
N ASP A 226 -22.42 8.35 4.43
CA ASP A 226 -23.37 9.43 4.30
C ASP A 226 -23.17 10.49 5.42
N ALA A 227 -23.05 10.05 6.67
CA ALA A 227 -22.74 10.93 7.79
C ALA A 227 -21.38 11.63 7.64
N ALA A 228 -20.37 10.91 7.12
CA ALA A 228 -19.04 11.45 6.87
C ALA A 228 -19.05 12.53 5.78
N VAL A 229 -19.81 12.31 4.70
CA VAL A 229 -19.94 13.28 3.60
C VAL A 229 -20.67 14.53 4.06
N ARG A 230 -21.78 14.40 4.83
CA ARG A 230 -22.46 15.55 5.44
C ARG A 230 -21.52 16.34 6.36
N ALA A 231 -20.74 15.66 7.17
CA ALA A 231 -19.77 16.31 8.04
C ALA A 231 -18.72 17.08 7.25
N LEU A 232 -18.25 16.51 6.11
CA LEU A 232 -17.31 17.15 5.20
C LEU A 232 -17.90 18.41 4.57
N GLU A 233 -19.13 18.35 4.04
CA GLU A 233 -19.82 19.53 3.47
C GLU A 233 -19.99 20.63 4.51
N ALA A 234 -20.59 20.31 5.65
CA ALA A 234 -20.80 21.29 6.72
C ALA A 234 -19.48 21.91 7.22
N ALA A 235 -18.42 21.12 7.31
CA ALA A 235 -17.12 21.64 7.71
C ALA A 235 -16.46 22.49 6.62
N ALA A 236 -16.65 22.19 5.34
CA ALA A 236 -16.19 23.00 4.22
C ALA A 236 -16.93 24.34 4.18
N GLU A 237 -18.25 24.35 4.40
CA GLU A 237 -19.08 25.57 4.46
C GLU A 237 -18.65 26.50 5.61
N ARG A 238 -18.37 25.93 6.78
CA ARG A 238 -17.82 26.71 7.91
C ARG A 238 -16.47 27.35 7.60
N ARG A 239 -15.72 26.78 6.67
CA ARG A 239 -14.45 27.31 6.15
C ARG A 239 -14.64 28.29 4.97
N GLY A 240 -15.85 28.70 4.69
CA GLY A 240 -16.16 29.66 3.64
C GLY A 240 -16.40 29.09 2.25
N TRP A 241 -16.34 27.75 2.10
CA TRP A 241 -16.71 27.13 0.82
C TRP A 241 -18.22 27.26 0.57
N ARG A 242 -18.59 27.47 -0.70
CA ARG A 242 -19.98 27.52 -1.14
C ARG A 242 -20.17 26.62 -2.37
N PRO A 243 -21.21 25.76 -2.41
CA PRO A 243 -21.55 24.99 -3.60
C PRO A 243 -21.82 25.92 -4.79
N GLY A 244 -21.28 25.60 -5.96
CA GLY A 244 -21.65 26.31 -7.19
C GLY A 244 -20.94 27.64 -7.49
N ARG A 245 -19.90 28.00 -6.76
CA ARG A 245 -19.02 29.13 -7.09
C ARG A 245 -17.69 28.69 -7.68
#